data_e8533299442bcc68c2e109c309306d06
#
_entry.id   e8533299442bcc68c2e109c309306d06
#
_cell.length_a   1.000
_cell.length_b   1.000
_cell.length_c   1.000
_cell.angle_alpha   90.00
_cell.angle_beta   90.00
_cell.angle_gamma   90.00
#
_symmetry.space_group_name_H-M   'P 1'
#
loop_
_entity.id
_entity.type
_entity.pdbx_description
1 polymer ?
#
loop_
_entity_poly.entity_id
_entity_poly.type
_entity_poly.pdbx_seq_one_letter_code
_entity_poly.pdbx_strand_id
1 'polypeptide(L)'
;MSTWSGISTALSALRTQRVAIEVAGQNIANVNTPGYARQRVDMTAGIGVDVSAISRLHNAILGDRSRTEGAQLQDLSMASAALTEIEAVFPEPSSYGLQTKLDGLWSSFADVAREPDDSGARVQVLAQANSITDWLNNAATELTEITANHTAGLTNLVKMVNGYAEQLAQLNVAISQSVENTQTANSLLDQRSHIADQLANAVGGTYLTNDANQLSVTIGGGTLVGPSTSATLQVASVGGTTSLQWASDSATATVSSGTANGYLTAINTTVDSWNTTLDTVASALTTQVNAVQTTGFDRDGNAGNNLFTGTTASTISVALTDGDDIAASAIAPAAGVVSLDGSKADAMAALAMATNGPDELYQDLVVSLGFAVQAADRSAETQQSLSSSITSQIDAESGVSIDEEMANLLAYQRAYEAAARVLTAIDAVLETLINRTGVVGR
;
A
#
# COMPACT_ATOMS: atom_id res chain seq x y z
N MET A 1 66.77 -4.84 10.60
CA MET A 1 65.74 -4.77 9.50
C MET A 1 66.46 -4.22 8.29
N SER A 2 66.28 -4.84 7.13
CA SER A 2 66.89 -4.30 5.90
C SER A 2 66.11 -3.06 5.44
N THR A 3 66.76 -2.12 4.79
CA THR A 3 66.13 -0.93 4.21
C THR A 3 65.00 -1.28 3.28
N TRP A 4 65.08 -2.42 2.59
CA TRP A 4 64.03 -2.98 1.73
C TRP A 4 62.77 -3.37 2.51
N SER A 5 62.90 -3.97 3.71
CA SER A 5 61.74 -4.29 4.54
C SER A 5 61.05 -3.03 5.06
N GLY A 6 61.78 -1.97 5.34
CA GLY A 6 61.21 -0.69 5.73
C GLY A 6 60.44 0.01 4.61
N ILE A 7 60.93 -0.07 3.35
CA ILE A 7 60.26 0.46 2.18
C ILE A 7 58.96 -0.31 1.94
N SER A 8 58.99 -1.64 1.95
CA SER A 8 57.78 -2.47 1.73
C SER A 8 56.74 -2.24 2.83
N THR A 9 57.16 -2.08 4.09
CA THR A 9 56.25 -1.72 5.21
C THR A 9 55.59 -0.37 5.00
N ALA A 10 56.36 0.66 4.61
CA ALA A 10 55.83 2.00 4.35
C ALA A 10 54.88 2.04 3.15
N LEU A 11 55.22 1.33 2.05
CA LEU A 11 54.36 1.24 0.86
C LEU A 11 53.07 0.49 1.13
N SER A 12 53.11 -0.61 1.88
CA SER A 12 51.91 -1.37 2.33
C SER A 12 51.03 -0.44 3.16
N ALA A 13 51.59 0.26 4.17
CA ALA A 13 50.82 1.21 4.97
C ALA A 13 50.18 2.33 4.13
N LEU A 14 50.91 2.94 3.18
CA LEU A 14 50.36 3.96 2.28
C LEU A 14 49.18 3.47 1.44
N ARG A 15 49.29 2.27 0.90
CA ARG A 15 48.19 1.63 0.11
C ARG A 15 46.98 1.39 0.97
N THR A 16 47.16 0.81 2.15
CA THR A 16 46.10 0.51 3.10
C THR A 16 45.40 1.76 3.58
N GLN A 17 46.13 2.81 3.99
CA GLN A 17 45.55 4.05 4.45
C GLN A 17 44.79 4.79 3.33
N ARG A 18 45.28 4.72 2.08
CA ARG A 18 44.56 5.28 0.94
C ARG A 18 43.17 4.63 0.74
N VAL A 19 43.10 3.29 0.79
CA VAL A 19 41.84 2.57 0.69
C VAL A 19 40.92 2.92 1.86
N ALA A 20 41.45 3.05 3.08
CA ALA A 20 40.67 3.44 4.25
C ALA A 20 40.07 4.86 4.13
N ILE A 21 40.85 5.81 3.60
CA ILE A 21 40.40 7.19 3.32
C ILE A 21 39.28 7.16 2.26
N GLU A 22 39.42 6.35 1.20
CA GLU A 22 38.44 6.21 0.14
C GLU A 22 37.14 5.63 0.67
N VAL A 23 37.16 4.57 1.48
CA VAL A 23 35.97 3.95 2.10
C VAL A 23 35.27 4.91 3.05
N ALA A 24 36.02 5.63 3.92
CA ALA A 24 35.45 6.63 4.81
C ALA A 24 34.80 7.79 4.01
N GLY A 25 35.45 8.24 2.93
CA GLY A 25 34.88 9.23 2.03
C GLY A 25 33.57 8.77 1.35
N GLN A 26 33.50 7.50 0.95
CA GLN A 26 32.29 6.92 0.38
C GLN A 26 31.17 6.75 1.40
N ASN A 27 31.47 6.33 2.63
CA ASN A 27 30.49 6.28 3.70
C ASN A 27 29.86 7.66 3.91
N ILE A 28 30.68 8.72 4.00
CA ILE A 28 30.18 10.10 4.14
C ILE A 28 29.34 10.52 2.92
N ALA A 29 29.81 10.24 1.70
CA ALA A 29 29.10 10.63 0.49
C ALA A 29 27.73 9.94 0.36
N ASN A 30 27.58 8.71 0.85
CA ASN A 30 26.38 7.89 0.72
C ASN A 30 25.50 7.85 1.99
N VAL A 31 25.76 8.68 3.00
CA VAL A 31 24.99 8.70 4.26
C VAL A 31 23.48 8.82 4.05
N ASN A 32 23.04 9.54 3.01
CA ASN A 32 21.63 9.73 2.66
C ASN A 32 21.16 8.83 1.48
N THR A 33 21.98 7.87 1.03
CA THR A 33 21.62 6.99 -0.08
C THR A 33 20.79 5.82 0.46
N PRO A 34 19.52 5.66 0.03
CA PRO A 34 18.67 4.55 0.47
C PRO A 34 19.30 3.19 0.19
N GLY A 35 19.26 2.30 1.18
CA GLY A 35 19.81 0.95 1.06
C GLY A 35 21.36 0.85 1.18
N TYR A 36 22.05 1.97 1.36
CA TYR A 36 23.49 1.95 1.59
C TYR A 36 23.80 1.44 3.00
N ALA A 37 24.70 0.47 3.11
CA ALA A 37 25.24 0.00 4.38
C ALA A 37 26.68 0.46 4.56
N ARG A 38 27.01 0.89 5.77
CA ARG A 38 28.37 1.31 6.16
C ARG A 38 29.39 0.24 5.79
N GLN A 39 30.49 0.64 5.19
CA GLN A 39 31.61 -0.24 4.85
C GLN A 39 32.80 0.01 5.78
N ARG A 40 33.54 -1.05 6.10
CA ARG A 40 34.74 -1.00 6.93
C ARG A 40 35.88 -1.71 6.24
N VAL A 41 37.07 -1.12 6.31
CA VAL A 41 38.30 -1.77 5.83
C VAL A 41 38.82 -2.68 6.94
N ASP A 42 38.89 -3.96 6.65
CA ASP A 42 39.52 -4.94 7.53
C ASP A 42 40.99 -5.05 7.19
N MET A 43 41.82 -4.81 8.21
CA MET A 43 43.28 -4.72 8.06
C MET A 43 43.96 -5.89 8.76
N THR A 44 44.95 -6.49 8.11
CA THR A 44 45.76 -7.57 8.67
C THR A 44 47.22 -7.18 8.77
N ALA A 45 47.88 -7.67 9.82
CA ALA A 45 49.32 -7.52 9.97
C ALA A 45 50.09 -8.46 9.04
N GLY A 46 50.98 -7.89 8.19
CA GLY A 46 51.88 -8.62 7.31
C GLY A 46 53.28 -8.02 7.38
N ILE A 47 53.99 -7.88 6.24
CA ILE A 47 55.15 -7.01 6.17
C ILE A 47 54.67 -5.55 6.08
N GLY A 48 54.15 -5.04 7.22
CA GLY A 48 53.38 -3.82 7.31
C GLY A 48 51.91 -4.08 7.65
N VAL A 49 50.99 -3.35 7.03
CA VAL A 49 49.54 -3.49 7.17
C VAL A 49 48.94 -3.63 5.78
N ASP A 50 48.21 -4.71 5.55
CA ASP A 50 47.53 -4.97 4.28
C ASP A 50 45.99 -4.97 4.45
N VAL A 51 45.25 -4.60 3.40
CA VAL A 51 43.81 -4.71 3.35
C VAL A 51 43.47 -6.16 3.07
N SER A 52 42.74 -6.81 4.01
CA SER A 52 42.26 -8.18 3.82
C SER A 52 40.89 -8.22 3.16
N ALA A 53 40.01 -7.25 3.49
CA ALA A 53 38.67 -7.14 2.98
C ALA A 53 38.13 -5.72 3.14
N ILE A 54 37.07 -5.42 2.38
CA ILE A 54 36.17 -4.30 2.64
C ILE A 54 34.82 -4.89 3.03
N SER A 55 34.56 -4.95 4.33
CA SER A 55 33.35 -5.58 4.87
C SER A 55 32.18 -4.60 4.87
N ARG A 56 31.01 -5.09 4.44
CA ARG A 56 29.72 -4.42 4.56
C ARG A 56 29.13 -4.73 5.94
N LEU A 57 28.77 -3.71 6.70
CA LEU A 57 28.06 -3.88 7.98
C LEU A 57 26.57 -4.13 7.67
N HIS A 58 26.14 -5.35 7.83
CA HIS A 58 24.76 -5.75 7.54
C HIS A 58 24.33 -6.91 8.44
N ASN A 59 23.11 -6.79 8.99
CA ASN A 59 22.46 -7.85 9.74
C ASN A 59 21.34 -8.46 8.90
N ALA A 60 21.54 -9.68 8.42
CA ALA A 60 20.59 -10.39 7.57
C ALA A 60 19.23 -10.60 8.28
N ILE A 61 19.25 -10.90 9.59
CA ILE A 61 18.02 -11.13 10.36
C ILE A 61 17.18 -9.87 10.47
N LEU A 62 17.83 -8.73 10.74
CA LEU A 62 17.12 -7.44 10.77
C LEU A 62 16.64 -7.03 9.38
N GLY A 63 17.40 -7.31 8.33
CA GLY A 63 16.99 -7.07 6.95
C GLY A 63 15.75 -7.86 6.55
N ASP A 64 15.73 -9.16 6.85
CA ASP A 64 14.57 -10.03 6.57
C ASP A 64 13.33 -9.61 7.37
N ARG A 65 13.53 -9.26 8.65
CA ARG A 65 12.46 -8.72 9.47
C ARG A 65 11.93 -7.41 8.94
N SER A 66 12.80 -6.50 8.51
CA SER A 66 12.41 -5.22 7.88
C SER A 66 11.54 -5.44 6.64
N ARG A 67 11.88 -6.40 5.78
CA ARG A 67 11.07 -6.77 4.60
C ARG A 67 9.70 -7.29 5.00
N THR A 68 9.65 -8.18 5.99
CA THR A 68 8.39 -8.77 6.46
C THR A 68 7.47 -7.71 7.04
N GLU A 69 7.97 -6.90 7.97
CA GLU A 69 7.16 -5.88 8.63
C GLU A 69 6.86 -4.70 7.70
N GLY A 70 7.76 -4.38 6.77
CA GLY A 70 7.52 -3.40 5.71
C GLY A 70 6.42 -3.84 4.75
N ALA A 71 6.41 -5.10 4.33
CA ALA A 71 5.35 -5.66 3.50
C ALA A 71 3.99 -5.63 4.22
N GLN A 72 3.97 -5.98 5.51
CA GLN A 72 2.74 -5.92 6.31
C GLN A 72 2.24 -4.48 6.49
N LEU A 73 3.15 -3.51 6.64
CA LEU A 73 2.80 -2.10 6.70
C LEU A 73 2.13 -1.62 5.40
N GLN A 74 2.68 -2.00 4.25
CA GLN A 74 2.10 -1.60 2.96
C GLN A 74 0.71 -2.20 2.73
N ASP A 75 0.50 -3.44 3.15
CA ASP A 75 -0.80 -4.11 3.09
C ASP A 75 -1.85 -3.37 3.94
N LEU A 76 -1.55 -3.13 5.22
CA LEU A 76 -2.44 -2.43 6.14
C LEU A 76 -2.69 -0.96 5.75
N SER A 77 -1.67 -0.28 5.22
CA SER A 77 -1.81 1.09 4.73
C SER A 77 -2.73 1.16 3.51
N MET A 78 -2.65 0.17 2.61
CA MET A 78 -3.54 0.10 1.46
C MET A 78 -4.98 -0.21 1.89
N ALA A 79 -5.17 -1.09 2.88
CA ALA A 79 -6.49 -1.40 3.43
C ALA A 79 -7.13 -0.16 4.12
N SER A 80 -6.35 0.61 4.89
CA SER A 80 -6.80 1.87 5.50
C SER A 80 -7.18 2.89 4.43
N ALA A 81 -6.33 3.08 3.40
CA ALA A 81 -6.61 3.99 2.29
C ALA A 81 -7.91 3.62 1.55
N ALA A 82 -8.11 2.33 1.24
CA ALA A 82 -9.32 1.87 0.55
C ALA A 82 -10.59 2.12 1.39
N LEU A 83 -10.55 1.88 2.70
CA LEU A 83 -11.68 2.18 3.58
C LEU A 83 -11.97 3.68 3.69
N THR A 84 -10.94 4.53 3.70
CA THR A 84 -11.08 6.00 3.69
C THR A 84 -11.72 6.49 2.38
N GLU A 85 -11.35 5.90 1.24
CA GLU A 85 -11.98 6.19 -0.05
C GLU A 85 -13.46 5.78 -0.05
N ILE A 86 -13.80 4.63 0.54
CA ILE A 86 -15.18 4.17 0.68
C ILE A 86 -15.97 5.08 1.64
N GLU A 87 -15.38 5.52 2.76
CA GLU A 87 -16.02 6.43 3.70
C GLU A 87 -16.42 7.75 3.03
N ALA A 88 -15.62 8.25 2.09
CA ALA A 88 -15.93 9.47 1.36
C ALA A 88 -17.19 9.36 0.47
N VAL A 89 -17.61 8.15 0.08
CA VAL A 89 -18.87 7.89 -0.66
C VAL A 89 -20.09 8.13 0.24
N PHE A 90 -19.94 8.00 1.56
CA PHE A 90 -21.02 8.10 2.55
C PHE A 90 -20.83 9.32 3.46
N PRO A 91 -21.02 10.55 2.95
CA PRO A 91 -20.73 11.80 3.69
C PRO A 91 -21.79 12.07 4.76
N GLU A 92 -21.71 11.38 5.88
CA GLU A 92 -22.62 11.58 7.03
C GLU A 92 -21.85 12.08 8.27
N PRO A 93 -22.43 12.99 9.07
CA PRO A 93 -23.74 13.65 8.85
C PRO A 93 -23.65 14.81 7.84
N SER A 94 -24.56 14.85 6.89
CA SER A 94 -24.62 15.98 5.95
C SER A 94 -26.05 16.25 5.43
N SER A 95 -26.28 17.46 4.92
CA SER A 95 -27.53 17.82 4.25
C SER A 95 -27.72 17.13 2.88
N TYR A 96 -26.68 16.49 2.36
CA TYR A 96 -26.65 15.79 1.08
C TYR A 96 -26.64 14.26 1.24
N GLY A 97 -26.49 13.78 2.47
CA GLY A 97 -26.44 12.36 2.80
C GLY A 97 -27.79 11.67 2.62
N LEU A 98 -27.73 10.32 2.56
CA LEU A 98 -28.92 9.51 2.36
C LEU A 98 -29.92 9.62 3.51
N GLN A 99 -29.44 9.74 4.75
CA GLN A 99 -30.31 9.90 5.92
C GLN A 99 -31.27 11.09 5.77
N THR A 100 -30.73 12.27 5.38
CA THR A 100 -31.54 13.47 5.16
C THR A 100 -32.58 13.28 4.03
N LYS A 101 -32.24 12.51 3.01
CA LYS A 101 -33.14 12.20 1.89
C LYS A 101 -34.26 11.23 2.30
N LEU A 102 -33.93 10.22 3.10
CA LEU A 102 -34.92 9.29 3.68
C LEU A 102 -35.90 10.05 4.59
N ASP A 103 -35.42 10.92 5.50
CA ASP A 103 -36.24 11.78 6.33
C ASP A 103 -37.18 12.66 5.48
N GLY A 104 -36.68 13.19 4.35
CA GLY A 104 -37.46 13.95 3.38
C GLY A 104 -38.57 13.12 2.74
N LEU A 105 -38.32 11.87 2.39
CA LEU A 105 -39.30 10.94 1.83
C LEU A 105 -40.41 10.65 2.85
N TRP A 106 -40.04 10.27 4.06
CA TRP A 106 -41.04 9.96 5.12
C TRP A 106 -41.85 11.18 5.49
N SER A 107 -41.26 12.38 5.54
CA SER A 107 -41.94 13.63 5.75
C SER A 107 -42.96 13.94 4.63
N SER A 108 -42.58 13.70 3.36
CA SER A 108 -43.48 13.90 2.22
C SER A 108 -44.67 12.90 2.21
N PHE A 109 -44.45 11.66 2.67
CA PHE A 109 -45.57 10.72 2.89
C PHE A 109 -46.47 11.18 4.04
N ALA A 110 -45.94 11.74 5.13
CA ALA A 110 -46.75 12.29 6.20
C ALA A 110 -47.57 13.51 5.74
N ASP A 111 -47.07 14.31 4.78
CA ASP A 111 -47.83 15.42 4.17
C ASP A 111 -49.02 14.86 3.33
N VAL A 112 -48.77 13.84 2.49
CA VAL A 112 -49.84 13.15 1.76
C VAL A 112 -50.84 12.49 2.71
N ALA A 113 -50.43 11.95 3.85
CA ALA A 113 -51.32 11.39 4.85
C ALA A 113 -52.30 12.41 5.44
N ARG A 114 -51.84 13.69 5.61
CA ARG A 114 -52.64 14.77 6.12
C ARG A 114 -53.60 15.40 5.08
N GLU A 115 -53.12 15.52 3.85
CA GLU A 115 -53.84 16.10 2.72
C GLU A 115 -53.81 15.14 1.49
N PRO A 116 -54.59 14.06 1.51
CA PRO A 116 -54.49 13.00 0.47
C PRO A 116 -54.95 13.44 -0.93
N ASP A 117 -55.69 14.53 -1.03
CA ASP A 117 -56.17 15.11 -2.28
C ASP A 117 -55.22 16.16 -2.86
N ASP A 118 -54.14 16.58 -2.11
CA ASP A 118 -53.17 17.54 -2.61
C ASP A 118 -52.20 16.86 -3.60
N SER A 119 -52.30 17.22 -4.88
CA SER A 119 -51.43 16.76 -5.93
C SER A 119 -50.00 17.28 -5.77
N GLY A 120 -49.77 18.43 -5.12
CA GLY A 120 -48.45 18.97 -4.84
C GLY A 120 -47.67 18.11 -3.86
N ALA A 121 -48.31 17.67 -2.76
CA ALA A 121 -47.72 16.77 -1.79
C ALA A 121 -47.34 15.41 -2.45
N ARG A 122 -48.17 14.88 -3.34
CA ARG A 122 -47.91 13.63 -4.07
C ARG A 122 -46.74 13.75 -5.03
N VAL A 123 -46.65 14.85 -5.79
CA VAL A 123 -45.48 15.16 -6.65
C VAL A 123 -44.18 15.29 -5.82
N GLN A 124 -44.29 15.82 -4.61
CA GLN A 124 -43.12 15.93 -3.69
C GLN A 124 -42.61 14.55 -3.28
N VAL A 125 -43.48 13.57 -3.04
CA VAL A 125 -43.05 12.17 -2.77
C VAL A 125 -42.21 11.62 -3.92
N LEU A 126 -42.67 11.79 -5.18
CA LEU A 126 -41.92 11.33 -6.35
C LEU A 126 -40.56 12.05 -6.47
N ALA A 127 -40.52 13.35 -6.17
CA ALA A 127 -39.27 14.11 -6.19
C ALA A 127 -38.27 13.59 -5.14
N GLN A 128 -38.74 13.30 -3.91
CA GLN A 128 -37.88 12.70 -2.87
C GLN A 128 -37.44 11.28 -3.23
N ALA A 129 -38.37 10.46 -3.75
CA ALA A 129 -38.04 9.11 -4.20
C ALA A 129 -36.98 9.11 -5.30
N ASN A 130 -37.07 9.98 -6.31
CA ASN A 130 -36.04 10.14 -7.34
C ASN A 130 -34.71 10.61 -6.74
N SER A 131 -34.73 11.58 -5.81
CA SER A 131 -33.50 12.04 -5.15
C SER A 131 -32.78 10.93 -4.39
N ILE A 132 -33.50 9.97 -3.81
CA ILE A 132 -32.91 8.81 -3.14
C ILE A 132 -32.34 7.83 -4.16
N THR A 133 -33.10 7.49 -5.21
CA THR A 133 -32.61 6.54 -6.24
C THR A 133 -31.39 7.08 -6.95
N ASP A 134 -31.34 8.38 -7.27
CA ASP A 134 -30.18 9.04 -7.87
C ASP A 134 -28.96 8.98 -6.92
N TRP A 135 -29.18 9.20 -5.61
CA TRP A 135 -28.08 9.12 -4.64
C TRP A 135 -27.54 7.68 -4.54
N LEU A 136 -28.39 6.66 -4.45
CA LEU A 136 -28.00 5.25 -4.39
C LEU A 136 -27.25 4.81 -5.64
N ASN A 137 -27.74 5.21 -6.83
CA ASN A 137 -27.08 4.91 -8.10
C ASN A 137 -25.69 5.57 -8.20
N ASN A 138 -25.56 6.82 -7.75
CA ASN A 138 -24.28 7.54 -7.74
C ASN A 138 -23.30 6.86 -6.76
N ALA A 139 -23.73 6.54 -5.55
CA ALA A 139 -22.88 5.83 -4.57
C ALA A 139 -22.39 4.47 -5.10
N ALA A 140 -23.26 3.68 -5.72
CA ALA A 140 -22.87 2.41 -6.36
C ALA A 140 -21.89 2.62 -7.53
N THR A 141 -22.05 3.70 -8.28
CA THR A 141 -21.12 4.07 -9.36
C THR A 141 -19.74 4.44 -8.81
N GLU A 142 -19.68 5.27 -7.75
CA GLU A 142 -18.43 5.66 -7.09
C GLU A 142 -17.69 4.44 -6.51
N LEU A 143 -18.40 3.49 -5.87
CA LEU A 143 -17.80 2.23 -5.41
C LEU A 143 -17.23 1.39 -6.57
N THR A 144 -17.90 1.38 -7.72
CA THR A 144 -17.40 0.72 -8.93
C THR A 144 -16.14 1.40 -9.47
N GLU A 145 -16.11 2.73 -9.45
CA GLU A 145 -14.93 3.50 -9.85
C GLU A 145 -13.73 3.29 -8.93
N ILE A 146 -13.95 3.20 -7.60
CA ILE A 146 -12.91 2.82 -6.64
C ILE A 146 -12.31 1.46 -7.02
N THR A 147 -13.16 0.45 -7.30
CA THR A 147 -12.69 -0.88 -7.76
C THR A 147 -11.86 -0.80 -9.04
N ALA A 148 -12.29 0.00 -10.02
CA ALA A 148 -11.56 0.18 -11.27
C ALA A 148 -10.21 0.88 -11.05
N ASN A 149 -10.16 1.90 -10.20
CA ASN A 149 -8.94 2.62 -9.85
C ASN A 149 -7.93 1.71 -9.14
N HIS A 150 -8.37 0.91 -8.17
CA HIS A 150 -7.53 -0.06 -7.50
C HIS A 150 -7.02 -1.15 -8.46
N THR A 151 -7.84 -1.60 -9.41
CA THR A 151 -7.43 -2.56 -10.45
C THR A 151 -6.35 -1.98 -11.37
N ALA A 152 -6.49 -0.72 -11.75
CA ALA A 152 -5.48 0.00 -12.52
C ALA A 152 -4.19 0.20 -11.71
N GLY A 153 -4.30 0.55 -10.43
CA GLY A 153 -3.19 0.65 -9.48
C GLY A 153 -2.42 -0.68 -9.35
N LEU A 154 -3.13 -1.79 -9.14
CA LEU A 154 -2.55 -3.14 -9.09
C LEU A 154 -1.82 -3.49 -10.40
N THR A 155 -2.41 -3.15 -11.55
CA THR A 155 -1.79 -3.40 -12.86
C THR A 155 -0.48 -2.64 -13.02
N ASN A 156 -0.42 -1.40 -12.56
CA ASN A 156 0.81 -0.60 -12.59
C ASN A 156 1.85 -1.13 -11.59
N LEU A 157 1.41 -1.52 -10.40
CA LEU A 157 2.28 -2.15 -9.41
C LEU A 157 2.93 -3.43 -9.96
N VAL A 158 2.17 -4.29 -10.64
CA VAL A 158 2.67 -5.53 -11.25
C VAL A 158 3.74 -5.25 -12.31
N LYS A 159 3.60 -4.19 -13.12
CA LYS A 159 4.66 -3.77 -14.05
C LYS A 159 5.94 -3.40 -13.33
N MET A 160 5.86 -2.66 -12.19
CA MET A 160 7.03 -2.33 -11.37
C MET A 160 7.64 -3.57 -10.75
N VAL A 161 6.82 -4.48 -10.19
CA VAL A 161 7.26 -5.78 -9.64
C VAL A 161 8.05 -6.59 -10.66
N ASN A 162 7.57 -6.70 -11.89
CA ASN A 162 8.27 -7.40 -12.95
C ASN A 162 9.63 -6.75 -13.26
N GLY A 163 9.68 -5.41 -13.28
CA GLY A 163 10.93 -4.66 -13.46
C GLY A 163 11.92 -4.88 -12.31
N TYR A 164 11.46 -4.90 -11.07
CA TYR A 164 12.30 -5.20 -9.90
C TYR A 164 12.80 -6.65 -9.91
N ALA A 165 11.95 -7.60 -10.29
CA ALA A 165 12.32 -9.01 -10.41
C ALA A 165 13.43 -9.22 -11.45
N GLU A 166 13.33 -8.56 -12.61
CA GLU A 166 14.35 -8.60 -13.65
C GLU A 166 15.68 -7.98 -13.18
N GLN A 167 15.62 -6.78 -12.57
CA GLN A 167 16.81 -6.10 -12.04
C GLN A 167 17.49 -6.94 -10.96
N LEU A 168 16.73 -7.59 -10.07
CA LEU A 168 17.26 -8.44 -9.02
C LEU A 168 17.97 -9.67 -9.58
N ALA A 169 17.41 -10.29 -10.64
CA ALA A 169 18.05 -11.40 -11.34
C ALA A 169 19.38 -10.95 -12.02
N GLN A 170 19.41 -9.77 -12.64
CA GLN A 170 20.62 -9.19 -13.23
C GLN A 170 21.68 -8.89 -12.17
N LEU A 171 21.29 -8.33 -11.01
CA LEU A 171 22.20 -8.08 -9.88
C LEU A 171 22.76 -9.37 -9.31
N ASN A 172 21.98 -10.46 -9.21
CA ASN A 172 22.47 -11.76 -8.81
C ASN A 172 23.61 -12.25 -9.71
N VAL A 173 23.45 -12.12 -11.03
CA VAL A 173 24.49 -12.48 -12.00
C VAL A 173 25.73 -11.61 -11.82
N ALA A 174 25.57 -10.28 -11.69
CA ALA A 174 26.67 -9.37 -11.50
C ALA A 174 27.46 -9.62 -10.20
N ILE A 175 26.74 -9.93 -9.10
CA ILE A 175 27.35 -10.27 -7.81
C ILE A 175 28.12 -11.58 -7.91
N SER A 176 27.56 -12.61 -8.55
CA SER A 176 28.24 -13.90 -8.70
C SER A 176 29.53 -13.82 -9.55
N GLN A 177 29.68 -12.80 -10.38
CA GLN A 177 30.85 -12.52 -11.20
C GLN A 177 31.84 -11.56 -10.55
N SER A 178 31.44 -10.88 -9.46
CA SER A 178 32.27 -9.92 -8.75
C SER A 178 33.25 -10.62 -7.79
N VAL A 179 34.37 -9.94 -7.49
CA VAL A 179 35.29 -10.40 -6.44
C VAL A 179 34.68 -10.04 -5.09
N GLU A 180 34.46 -11.05 -4.25
CA GLU A 180 33.91 -10.86 -2.91
C GLU A 180 34.76 -9.91 -2.05
N ASN A 181 34.12 -9.27 -1.10
CA ASN A 181 34.75 -8.35 -0.13
C ASN A 181 35.48 -7.16 -0.79
N THR A 182 34.98 -6.74 -1.95
CA THR A 182 35.44 -5.53 -2.65
C THR A 182 34.35 -4.47 -2.58
N GLN A 183 34.73 -3.22 -2.75
CA GLN A 183 33.84 -2.08 -2.82
C GLN A 183 32.78 -2.21 -3.93
N THR A 184 33.14 -2.75 -5.09
CA THR A 184 32.21 -3.01 -6.19
C THR A 184 31.17 -4.05 -5.80
N ALA A 185 31.60 -5.18 -5.20
CA ALA A 185 30.67 -6.20 -4.73
C ALA A 185 29.70 -5.65 -3.67
N ASN A 186 30.21 -4.87 -2.71
CA ASN A 186 29.39 -4.23 -1.68
C ASN A 186 28.34 -3.28 -2.26
N SER A 187 28.71 -2.47 -3.26
CA SER A 187 27.76 -1.57 -3.95
C SER A 187 26.66 -2.35 -4.69
N LEU A 188 26.97 -3.49 -5.31
CA LEU A 188 25.97 -4.37 -5.94
C LEU A 188 25.07 -5.01 -4.88
N LEU A 189 25.60 -5.38 -3.72
CA LEU A 189 24.83 -5.91 -2.60
C LEU A 189 23.87 -4.86 -2.01
N ASP A 190 24.28 -3.60 -1.92
CA ASP A 190 23.43 -2.49 -1.48
C ASP A 190 22.27 -2.28 -2.46
N GLN A 191 22.55 -2.22 -3.77
CA GLN A 191 21.54 -2.12 -4.82
C GLN A 191 20.57 -3.30 -4.77
N ARG A 192 21.08 -4.53 -4.61
CA ARG A 192 20.25 -5.74 -4.49
C ARG A 192 19.34 -5.68 -3.27
N SER A 193 19.86 -5.26 -2.11
CA SER A 193 19.07 -5.12 -0.89
C SER A 193 17.94 -4.11 -1.09
N HIS A 194 18.25 -2.94 -1.67
CA HIS A 194 17.24 -1.92 -1.95
C HIS A 194 16.13 -2.41 -2.88
N ILE A 195 16.47 -3.08 -4.00
CA ILE A 195 15.46 -3.65 -4.91
C ILE A 195 14.66 -4.77 -4.24
N ALA A 196 15.30 -5.59 -3.39
CA ALA A 196 14.60 -6.62 -2.63
C ALA A 196 13.61 -6.02 -1.63
N ASP A 197 13.93 -4.90 -0.98
CA ASP A 197 13.04 -4.19 -0.07
C ASP A 197 11.84 -3.59 -0.82
N GLN A 198 12.06 -3.00 -2.01
CA GLN A 198 10.98 -2.51 -2.89
C GLN A 198 10.05 -3.66 -3.33
N LEU A 199 10.62 -4.80 -3.68
CA LEU A 199 9.86 -5.97 -4.08
C LEU A 199 9.07 -6.55 -2.90
N ALA A 200 9.64 -6.59 -1.69
CA ALA A 200 8.96 -7.03 -0.48
C ALA A 200 7.77 -6.13 -0.14
N ASN A 201 7.94 -4.83 -0.21
CA ASN A 201 6.87 -3.86 0.01
C ASN A 201 5.74 -4.00 -1.02
N ALA A 202 6.07 -4.39 -2.24
CA ALA A 202 5.08 -4.54 -3.31
C ALA A 202 4.26 -5.84 -3.20
N VAL A 203 4.92 -7.00 -2.99
CA VAL A 203 4.28 -8.33 -3.08
C VAL A 203 4.57 -9.25 -1.88
N GLY A 204 5.32 -8.79 -0.88
CA GLY A 204 5.77 -9.62 0.23
C GLY A 204 6.73 -10.73 -0.24
N GLY A 205 6.50 -11.95 0.22
CA GLY A 205 7.24 -13.14 -0.20
C GLY A 205 8.36 -13.54 0.74
N THR A 206 9.07 -14.62 0.37
CA THR A 206 10.20 -15.16 1.12
C THR A 206 11.48 -14.94 0.36
N TYR A 207 12.50 -14.45 1.05
CA TYR A 207 13.80 -14.04 0.52
C TYR A 207 14.88 -15.00 1.05
N LEU A 208 15.55 -15.75 0.17
CA LEU A 208 16.55 -16.73 0.55
C LEU A 208 17.83 -16.54 -0.26
N THR A 209 18.96 -16.39 0.42
CA THR A 209 20.27 -16.30 -0.21
C THR A 209 20.94 -17.69 -0.19
N ASN A 210 21.42 -18.15 -1.33
CA ASN A 210 22.16 -19.43 -1.45
C ASN A 210 23.67 -19.24 -1.16
N ASP A 211 24.42 -20.35 -1.15
CA ASP A 211 25.87 -20.36 -0.89
C ASP A 211 26.69 -19.58 -1.95
N ALA A 212 26.13 -19.37 -3.14
CA ALA A 212 26.72 -18.55 -4.20
C ALA A 212 26.34 -17.05 -4.06
N ASN A 213 25.82 -16.62 -2.92
CA ASN A 213 25.39 -15.26 -2.61
C ASN A 213 24.31 -14.72 -3.60
N GLN A 214 23.48 -15.60 -4.17
CA GLN A 214 22.38 -15.25 -5.05
C GLN A 214 21.08 -15.25 -4.26
N LEU A 215 20.29 -14.19 -4.38
CA LEU A 215 19.02 -14.01 -3.67
C LEU A 215 17.88 -14.57 -4.53
N SER A 216 17.14 -15.52 -3.99
CA SER A 216 15.90 -16.03 -4.59
C SER A 216 14.69 -15.45 -3.87
N VAL A 217 13.63 -15.13 -4.62
CA VAL A 217 12.36 -14.61 -4.10
C VAL A 217 11.24 -15.54 -4.51
N THR A 218 10.45 -15.98 -3.53
CA THR A 218 9.29 -16.85 -3.76
C THR A 218 8.02 -16.19 -3.22
N ILE A 219 6.94 -16.27 -3.98
CA ILE A 219 5.59 -15.84 -3.59
C ILE A 219 4.60 -16.96 -3.87
N GLY A 220 3.70 -17.27 -2.92
CA GLY A 220 2.67 -18.31 -3.09
C GLY A 220 3.21 -19.67 -3.52
N GLY A 221 4.44 -20.02 -3.12
CA GLY A 221 5.11 -21.26 -3.50
C GLY A 221 5.77 -21.28 -4.90
N GLY A 222 5.58 -20.21 -5.70
CA GLY A 222 6.24 -20.03 -6.99
C GLY A 222 7.49 -19.15 -6.89
N THR A 223 8.49 -19.37 -7.74
CA THR A 223 9.73 -18.59 -7.78
C THR A 223 9.54 -17.36 -8.69
N LEU A 224 9.51 -16.17 -8.10
CA LEU A 224 9.48 -14.91 -8.83
C LEU A 224 10.87 -14.51 -9.33
N VAL A 225 11.89 -14.66 -8.47
CA VAL A 225 13.28 -14.41 -8.83
C VAL A 225 14.13 -15.63 -8.47
N GLY A 226 14.79 -16.17 -9.47
CA GLY A 226 15.79 -17.23 -9.33
C GLY A 226 17.22 -16.69 -9.34
N PRO A 227 18.23 -17.58 -9.35
CA PRO A 227 19.63 -17.18 -9.36
C PRO A 227 20.06 -16.29 -10.53
N SER A 228 19.44 -16.46 -11.71
CA SER A 228 19.75 -15.72 -12.94
C SER A 228 18.52 -15.42 -13.80
N THR A 229 17.34 -15.75 -13.33
CA THR A 229 16.09 -15.62 -14.08
C THR A 229 15.00 -14.97 -13.23
N SER A 230 14.04 -14.34 -13.87
CA SER A 230 12.83 -13.85 -13.25
C SER A 230 11.59 -14.39 -13.95
N ALA A 231 10.54 -14.64 -13.20
CA ALA A 231 9.21 -14.90 -13.73
C ALA A 231 8.43 -13.60 -13.85
N THR A 232 7.42 -13.58 -14.71
CA THR A 232 6.56 -12.43 -14.95
C THR A 232 5.18 -12.69 -14.35
N LEU A 233 4.65 -11.70 -13.64
CA LEU A 233 3.30 -11.68 -13.13
C LEU A 233 2.39 -10.88 -14.06
N GLN A 234 1.10 -11.24 -14.05
CA GLN A 234 0.03 -10.49 -14.71
C GLN A 234 -1.20 -10.39 -13.81
N VAL A 235 -2.02 -9.37 -14.01
CA VAL A 235 -3.34 -9.24 -13.38
C VAL A 235 -4.35 -9.89 -14.30
N ALA A 236 -5.20 -10.75 -13.74
CA ALA A 236 -6.32 -11.36 -14.45
C ALA A 236 -7.61 -11.23 -13.62
N SER A 237 -8.73 -11.03 -14.30
CA SER A 237 -10.05 -11.06 -13.68
C SER A 237 -10.86 -12.19 -14.32
N VAL A 238 -11.28 -13.15 -13.50
CA VAL A 238 -12.06 -14.31 -13.93
C VAL A 238 -13.28 -14.44 -13.02
N GLY A 239 -14.46 -14.41 -13.63
CA GLY A 239 -15.71 -14.52 -12.89
C GLY A 239 -15.96 -13.41 -11.87
N GLY A 240 -15.45 -12.21 -12.14
CA GLY A 240 -15.56 -11.05 -11.23
C GLY A 240 -14.46 -10.98 -10.14
N THR A 241 -13.64 -12.03 -9.99
CA THR A 241 -12.52 -12.02 -9.01
C THR A 241 -11.23 -11.64 -9.70
N THR A 242 -10.56 -10.62 -9.20
CA THR A 242 -9.23 -10.18 -9.65
C THR A 242 -8.15 -10.94 -8.91
N SER A 243 -7.15 -11.46 -9.64
CA SER A 243 -6.04 -12.24 -9.09
C SER A 243 -4.73 -11.92 -9.78
N LEU A 244 -3.61 -12.18 -9.08
CA LEU A 244 -2.31 -12.24 -9.71
C LEU A 244 -2.09 -13.65 -10.28
N GLN A 245 -1.51 -13.73 -11.46
CA GLN A 245 -1.20 -14.98 -12.14
C GLN A 245 0.22 -14.95 -12.69
N TRP A 246 0.84 -16.12 -12.76
CA TRP A 246 2.08 -16.30 -13.50
C TRP A 246 1.78 -16.20 -15.00
N ALA A 247 2.52 -15.36 -15.72
CA ALA A 247 2.32 -15.20 -17.16
C ALA A 247 2.66 -16.45 -17.98
N SER A 248 3.44 -17.39 -17.43
CA SER A 248 3.90 -18.61 -18.08
C SER A 248 2.79 -19.66 -18.26
N ASP A 249 1.91 -19.81 -17.29
CA ASP A 249 0.94 -20.91 -17.21
C ASP A 249 -0.45 -20.47 -16.71
N SER A 250 -0.61 -19.18 -16.41
CA SER A 250 -1.83 -18.59 -15.83
C SER A 250 -2.22 -19.16 -14.46
N ALA A 251 -1.31 -19.87 -13.78
CA ALA A 251 -1.53 -20.32 -12.41
C ALA A 251 -1.58 -19.12 -11.45
N THR A 252 -2.42 -19.19 -10.42
CA THR A 252 -2.55 -18.12 -9.44
C THR A 252 -1.26 -17.92 -8.65
N ALA A 253 -0.77 -16.69 -8.60
CA ALA A 253 0.34 -16.28 -7.76
C ALA A 253 -0.25 -15.65 -6.47
N THR A 254 -0.31 -16.44 -5.39
CA THR A 254 -0.88 -15.98 -4.13
C THR A 254 0.10 -15.07 -3.40
N VAL A 255 -0.36 -13.88 -3.06
CA VAL A 255 0.35 -12.94 -2.17
C VAL A 255 -0.40 -12.87 -0.84
N SER A 256 0.31 -12.67 0.27
CA SER A 256 -0.26 -12.63 1.63
C SER A 256 0.12 -11.35 2.38
N SER A 257 0.84 -10.46 1.76
CA SER A 257 1.27 -9.16 2.28
C SER A 257 1.76 -8.26 1.15
N GLY A 258 2.14 -7.05 1.44
CA GLY A 258 2.56 -6.05 0.46
C GLY A 258 1.38 -5.32 -0.17
N THR A 259 1.68 -4.23 -0.87
CA THR A 259 0.68 -3.38 -1.53
C THR A 259 -0.25 -4.17 -2.46
N ALA A 260 0.25 -5.23 -3.10
CA ALA A 260 -0.55 -6.08 -4.00
C ALA A 260 -1.66 -6.83 -3.26
N ASN A 261 -1.37 -7.34 -2.04
CA ASN A 261 -2.40 -7.99 -1.21
C ASN A 261 -3.46 -6.99 -0.78
N GLY A 262 -3.06 -5.79 -0.36
CA GLY A 262 -3.99 -4.72 -0.02
C GLY A 262 -4.92 -4.35 -1.17
N TYR A 263 -4.39 -4.20 -2.40
CA TYR A 263 -5.22 -4.01 -3.59
C TYR A 263 -6.20 -5.16 -3.85
N LEU A 264 -5.72 -6.41 -3.78
CA LEU A 264 -6.58 -7.58 -4.02
C LEU A 264 -7.69 -7.67 -2.98
N THR A 265 -7.40 -7.38 -1.72
CA THR A 265 -8.38 -7.34 -0.63
C THR A 265 -9.39 -6.21 -0.84
N ALA A 266 -8.92 -5.01 -1.22
CA ALA A 266 -9.79 -3.88 -1.52
C ALA A 266 -10.76 -4.21 -2.67
N ILE A 267 -10.26 -4.75 -3.79
CA ILE A 267 -11.03 -5.06 -5.00
C ILE A 267 -12.03 -6.18 -4.75
N ASN A 268 -11.59 -7.31 -4.18
CA ASN A 268 -12.39 -8.52 -4.14
C ASN A 268 -13.26 -8.67 -2.89
N THR A 269 -12.96 -7.92 -1.84
CA THR A 269 -13.61 -8.12 -0.53
C THR A 269 -14.14 -6.83 0.05
N THR A 270 -13.29 -5.79 0.19
CA THR A 270 -13.68 -4.61 0.95
C THR A 270 -14.76 -3.82 0.22
N VAL A 271 -14.52 -3.39 -1.02
CA VAL A 271 -15.50 -2.61 -1.80
C VAL A 271 -16.77 -3.43 -2.05
N ASP A 272 -16.63 -4.72 -2.40
CA ASP A 272 -17.76 -5.62 -2.66
C ASP A 272 -18.67 -5.79 -1.42
N SER A 273 -18.07 -5.91 -0.23
CA SER A 273 -18.81 -5.99 1.03
C SER A 273 -19.65 -4.74 1.30
N TRP A 274 -19.09 -3.55 1.11
CA TRP A 274 -19.81 -2.30 1.33
C TRP A 274 -20.85 -2.04 0.24
N ASN A 275 -20.59 -2.43 -1.00
CA ASN A 275 -21.58 -2.39 -2.06
C ASN A 275 -22.78 -3.32 -1.74
N THR A 276 -22.52 -4.53 -1.27
CA THR A 276 -23.58 -5.49 -0.83
C THR A 276 -24.40 -4.93 0.33
N THR A 277 -23.76 -4.23 1.27
CA THR A 277 -24.46 -3.59 2.40
C THR A 277 -25.35 -2.45 1.89
N LEU A 278 -24.88 -1.65 0.94
CA LEU A 278 -25.68 -0.60 0.30
C LEU A 278 -26.86 -1.20 -0.49
N ASP A 279 -26.67 -2.30 -1.17
CA ASP A 279 -27.73 -3.05 -1.87
C ASP A 279 -28.80 -3.54 -0.91
N THR A 280 -28.41 -3.91 0.33
CA THR A 280 -29.38 -4.30 1.37
C THR A 280 -30.27 -3.14 1.77
N VAL A 281 -29.74 -1.92 1.87
CA VAL A 281 -30.52 -0.69 2.12
C VAL A 281 -31.50 -0.43 0.96
N ALA A 282 -31.04 -0.49 -0.29
CA ALA A 282 -31.88 -0.30 -1.47
C ALA A 282 -33.00 -1.36 -1.58
N SER A 283 -32.67 -2.61 -1.26
CA SER A 283 -33.64 -3.73 -1.24
C SER A 283 -34.70 -3.54 -0.15
N ALA A 284 -34.29 -3.10 1.05
CA ALA A 284 -35.22 -2.82 2.14
C ALA A 284 -36.21 -1.69 1.77
N LEU A 285 -35.65 -0.58 1.22
CA LEU A 285 -36.47 0.55 0.74
C LEU A 285 -37.51 0.08 -0.30
N THR A 286 -37.06 -0.60 -1.35
CA THR A 286 -37.92 -1.11 -2.42
C THR A 286 -38.98 -2.05 -1.87
N THR A 287 -38.58 -3.03 -1.06
CA THR A 287 -39.49 -4.09 -0.58
C THR A 287 -40.53 -3.54 0.39
N GLN A 288 -40.12 -2.73 1.37
CA GLN A 288 -41.00 -2.25 2.42
C GLN A 288 -41.99 -1.19 1.90
N VAL A 289 -41.51 -0.25 1.08
CA VAL A 289 -42.40 0.76 0.50
C VAL A 289 -43.42 0.11 -0.46
N ASN A 290 -42.96 -0.77 -1.36
CA ASN A 290 -43.82 -1.45 -2.30
C ASN A 290 -44.86 -2.36 -1.59
N ALA A 291 -44.50 -2.99 -0.47
CA ALA A 291 -45.41 -3.81 0.32
C ALA A 291 -46.61 -2.99 0.85
N VAL A 292 -46.42 -1.74 1.20
CA VAL A 292 -47.52 -0.84 1.61
C VAL A 292 -48.26 -0.30 0.38
N GLN A 293 -47.51 0.22 -0.60
CA GLN A 293 -48.02 0.87 -1.82
C GLN A 293 -49.00 -0.05 -2.58
N THR A 294 -48.62 -1.31 -2.79
CA THR A 294 -49.45 -2.28 -3.58
C THR A 294 -50.70 -2.76 -2.85
N THR A 295 -50.83 -2.49 -1.56
CA THR A 295 -52.05 -2.81 -0.78
C THR A 295 -53.00 -1.63 -0.60
N GLY A 296 -52.67 -0.47 -1.20
CA GLY A 296 -53.47 0.72 -1.17
C GLY A 296 -54.16 1.01 -2.50
N PHE A 297 -54.88 2.12 -2.54
CA PHE A 297 -55.52 2.66 -3.71
C PHE A 297 -55.00 4.05 -4.02
N ASP A 298 -54.79 4.33 -5.32
CA ASP A 298 -54.37 5.63 -5.84
C ASP A 298 -55.51 6.66 -5.76
N ARG A 299 -55.26 7.86 -6.28
CA ARG A 299 -56.22 8.97 -6.27
C ARG A 299 -57.51 8.65 -7.09
N ASP A 300 -57.35 7.89 -8.17
CA ASP A 300 -58.45 7.53 -9.07
C ASP A 300 -59.18 6.26 -8.63
N GLY A 301 -58.74 5.57 -7.57
CA GLY A 301 -59.32 4.36 -7.04
C GLY A 301 -58.80 3.07 -7.66
N ASN A 302 -57.68 3.13 -8.43
CA ASN A 302 -57.00 1.93 -8.91
C ASN A 302 -56.13 1.33 -7.81
N ALA A 303 -55.87 0.02 -7.89
CA ALA A 303 -54.91 -0.61 -6.98
C ALA A 303 -53.52 -0.02 -7.22
N GLY A 304 -52.80 0.25 -6.11
CA GLY A 304 -51.44 0.81 -6.16
C GLY A 304 -50.46 -0.11 -6.88
N ASN A 305 -49.62 0.48 -7.68
CA ASN A 305 -48.48 -0.17 -8.34
C ASN A 305 -47.19 0.06 -7.52
N ASN A 306 -46.13 -0.70 -7.81
CA ASN A 306 -44.82 -0.48 -7.17
C ASN A 306 -44.35 0.96 -7.34
N LEU A 307 -43.89 1.61 -6.26
CA LEU A 307 -43.23 2.92 -6.34
C LEU A 307 -41.80 2.77 -6.83
N PHE A 308 -41.10 1.74 -6.36
CA PHE A 308 -39.72 1.45 -6.75
C PHE A 308 -39.60 0.16 -7.55
N THR A 309 -38.67 0.11 -8.49
CA THR A 309 -38.18 -1.10 -9.16
C THR A 309 -36.70 -1.28 -8.94
N GLY A 310 -36.17 -2.48 -9.19
CA GLY A 310 -34.78 -2.80 -8.84
C GLY A 310 -34.62 -3.07 -7.35
N THR A 311 -33.63 -3.89 -7.00
CA THR A 311 -33.35 -4.29 -5.62
C THR A 311 -31.92 -4.05 -5.19
N THR A 312 -31.11 -3.46 -6.05
CA THR A 312 -29.72 -3.09 -5.76
C THR A 312 -29.55 -1.57 -5.86
N ALA A 313 -28.57 -1.02 -5.20
CA ALA A 313 -28.28 0.40 -5.25
C ALA A 313 -28.03 0.90 -6.68
N SER A 314 -27.44 0.07 -7.53
CA SER A 314 -27.16 0.41 -8.94
C SER A 314 -28.36 0.30 -9.87
N THR A 315 -29.43 -0.39 -9.48
CA THR A 315 -30.57 -0.68 -10.35
C THR A 315 -31.90 -0.11 -9.87
N ILE A 316 -31.94 0.39 -8.64
CA ILE A 316 -33.16 0.99 -8.07
C ILE A 316 -33.55 2.24 -8.88
N SER A 317 -34.85 2.33 -9.16
CA SER A 317 -35.45 3.48 -9.84
C SER A 317 -36.89 3.65 -9.44
N VAL A 318 -37.44 4.86 -9.62
CA VAL A 318 -38.87 5.13 -9.39
C VAL A 318 -39.67 4.63 -10.59
N ALA A 319 -40.69 3.80 -10.33
CA ALA A 319 -41.53 3.22 -11.36
C ALA A 319 -42.75 4.11 -11.74
N LEU A 320 -43.22 4.91 -10.78
CA LEU A 320 -44.35 5.82 -10.99
C LEU A 320 -43.87 7.12 -11.66
N THR A 321 -44.67 7.61 -12.59
CA THR A 321 -44.39 8.89 -13.29
C THR A 321 -45.33 10.02 -12.91
N ASP A 322 -46.50 9.67 -12.33
CA ASP A 322 -47.50 10.61 -11.85
C ASP A 322 -47.69 10.49 -10.33
N GLY A 323 -47.78 11.63 -9.64
CA GLY A 323 -48.05 11.67 -8.21
C GLY A 323 -49.42 11.11 -7.85
N ASP A 324 -50.40 11.19 -8.77
CA ASP A 324 -51.71 10.66 -8.57
C ASP A 324 -51.77 9.12 -8.45
N ASP A 325 -50.71 8.41 -8.96
CA ASP A 325 -50.54 6.95 -8.83
C ASP A 325 -50.07 6.49 -7.44
N ILE A 326 -49.71 7.44 -6.53
CA ILE A 326 -49.33 7.10 -5.16
C ILE A 326 -50.57 6.58 -4.40
N ALA A 327 -50.51 5.37 -3.87
CA ALA A 327 -51.57 4.75 -3.14
C ALA A 327 -51.65 5.23 -1.68
N ALA A 328 -52.35 6.34 -1.46
CA ALA A 328 -52.48 6.94 -0.12
C ALA A 328 -53.61 6.31 0.71
N SER A 329 -54.61 5.68 0.08
CA SER A 329 -55.82 5.19 0.72
C SER A 329 -55.83 3.67 0.94
N ALA A 330 -56.32 3.20 2.07
CA ALA A 330 -56.63 1.77 2.29
C ALA A 330 -57.98 1.33 1.72
N ILE A 331 -58.83 2.29 1.36
CA ILE A 331 -60.21 2.02 0.90
C ILE A 331 -60.35 2.58 -0.52
N ALA A 332 -60.82 1.76 -1.45
CA ALA A 332 -61.12 2.21 -2.79
C ALA A 332 -62.18 3.33 -2.75
N PRO A 333 -61.91 4.55 -3.25
CA PRO A 333 -62.91 5.60 -3.31
C PRO A 333 -64.02 5.21 -4.27
N ALA A 334 -65.22 5.80 -4.08
CA ALA A 334 -66.29 5.65 -5.03
C ALA A 334 -65.93 6.31 -6.37
N ALA A 335 -66.45 5.79 -7.49
CA ALA A 335 -66.13 6.31 -8.81
C ALA A 335 -66.37 7.83 -8.93
N GLY A 336 -65.34 8.57 -9.32
CA GLY A 336 -65.36 10.03 -9.44
C GLY A 336 -65.29 10.82 -8.13
N VAL A 337 -64.97 10.16 -7.00
CA VAL A 337 -64.75 10.80 -5.68
C VAL A 337 -63.28 10.63 -5.29
N VAL A 338 -62.62 11.71 -5.00
CA VAL A 338 -61.23 11.67 -4.48
C VAL A 338 -61.26 11.17 -3.03
N SER A 339 -60.40 10.20 -2.70
CA SER A 339 -60.26 9.70 -1.33
C SER A 339 -59.61 10.74 -0.43
N LEU A 340 -60.15 10.95 0.74
CA LEU A 340 -59.53 11.74 1.85
C LEU A 340 -58.89 10.78 2.89
N ASP A 341 -58.82 9.47 2.61
CA ASP A 341 -58.12 8.50 3.44
C ASP A 341 -56.63 8.51 3.13
N GLY A 342 -55.81 8.89 4.08
CA GLY A 342 -54.34 8.93 4.02
C GLY A 342 -53.67 7.78 4.78
N SER A 343 -54.42 6.76 5.20
CA SER A 343 -53.91 5.72 6.11
C SER A 343 -52.74 4.90 5.52
N LYS A 344 -52.68 4.72 4.20
CA LYS A 344 -51.50 4.06 3.57
C LYS A 344 -50.31 4.96 3.46
N ALA A 345 -50.52 6.25 3.21
CA ALA A 345 -49.43 7.23 3.27
C ALA A 345 -48.86 7.34 4.69
N ASP A 346 -49.71 7.32 5.72
CA ASP A 346 -49.25 7.29 7.13
C ASP A 346 -48.47 6.00 7.45
N ALA A 347 -48.92 4.85 6.93
CA ALA A 347 -48.18 3.59 7.07
C ALA A 347 -46.82 3.63 6.34
N MET A 348 -46.72 4.33 5.20
CA MET A 348 -45.43 4.54 4.52
C MET A 348 -44.50 5.51 5.30
N ALA A 349 -45.07 6.58 5.86
CA ALA A 349 -44.29 7.50 6.74
C ALA A 349 -43.77 6.77 8.00
N ALA A 350 -44.53 5.83 8.55
CA ALA A 350 -44.12 5.03 9.71
C ALA A 350 -42.95 4.08 9.44
N LEU A 351 -42.61 3.80 8.16
CA LEU A 351 -41.43 3.00 7.79
C LEU A 351 -40.09 3.65 8.25
N ALA A 352 -40.08 4.93 8.52
CA ALA A 352 -38.94 5.62 9.17
C ALA A 352 -38.47 4.91 10.45
N MET A 353 -39.38 4.25 11.16
CA MET A 353 -39.08 3.54 12.42
C MET A 353 -39.19 2.01 12.28
N ALA A 354 -39.21 1.51 11.07
CA ALA A 354 -39.35 0.08 10.82
C ALA A 354 -38.09 -0.69 11.23
N THR A 355 -38.25 -1.78 11.96
CA THR A 355 -37.14 -2.70 12.28
C THR A 355 -36.58 -3.30 10.99
N ASN A 356 -35.26 -3.29 10.85
CA ASN A 356 -34.54 -3.59 9.60
C ASN A 356 -35.04 -2.74 8.42
N GLY A 357 -35.49 -1.51 8.71
CA GLY A 357 -35.88 -0.53 7.71
C GLY A 357 -34.65 0.08 7.04
N PRO A 358 -34.84 0.84 5.93
CA PRO A 358 -33.73 1.46 5.21
C PRO A 358 -32.93 2.43 6.08
N ASP A 359 -33.58 3.14 7.01
CA ASP A 359 -32.92 4.08 7.94
C ASP A 359 -31.98 3.35 8.92
N GLU A 360 -32.49 2.31 9.60
CA GLU A 360 -31.70 1.51 10.55
C GLU A 360 -30.50 0.85 9.83
N LEU A 361 -30.74 0.22 8.67
CA LEU A 361 -29.69 -0.44 7.89
C LEU A 361 -28.62 0.54 7.38
N TYR A 362 -29.04 1.74 6.99
CA TYR A 362 -28.08 2.76 6.56
C TYR A 362 -27.27 3.33 7.72
N GLN A 363 -27.91 3.58 8.88
CA GLN A 363 -27.18 3.99 10.10
C GLN A 363 -26.16 2.93 10.53
N ASP A 364 -26.53 1.64 10.48
CA ASP A 364 -25.64 0.53 10.78
C ASP A 364 -24.47 0.46 9.78
N LEU A 365 -24.71 0.72 8.50
CA LEU A 365 -23.67 0.82 7.49
C LEU A 365 -22.66 1.92 7.86
N VAL A 366 -23.13 3.14 8.09
CA VAL A 366 -22.26 4.29 8.39
C VAL A 366 -21.45 4.07 9.67
N VAL A 367 -22.09 3.57 10.73
CA VAL A 367 -21.44 3.28 12.01
C VAL A 367 -20.38 2.18 11.87
N SER A 368 -20.72 1.08 11.19
CA SER A 368 -19.78 -0.04 10.99
C SER A 368 -18.61 0.34 10.08
N LEU A 369 -18.84 1.17 9.06
CA LEU A 369 -17.78 1.73 8.22
C LEU A 369 -16.82 2.59 9.02
N GLY A 370 -17.34 3.52 9.84
CA GLY A 370 -16.51 4.36 10.70
C GLY A 370 -15.66 3.54 11.69
N PHE A 371 -16.20 2.46 12.24
CA PHE A 371 -15.43 1.53 13.06
C PHE A 371 -14.37 0.78 12.26
N ALA A 372 -14.66 0.36 11.03
CA ALA A 372 -13.72 -0.34 10.16
C ALA A 372 -12.55 0.58 9.77
N VAL A 373 -12.82 1.83 9.37
CA VAL A 373 -11.79 2.85 9.09
C VAL A 373 -10.88 3.04 10.30
N GLN A 374 -11.47 3.32 11.46
CA GLN A 374 -10.69 3.55 12.68
C GLN A 374 -9.87 2.33 13.11
N ALA A 375 -10.36 1.11 12.87
CA ALA A 375 -9.61 -0.11 13.17
C ALA A 375 -8.44 -0.31 12.21
N ALA A 376 -8.63 -0.04 10.91
CA ALA A 376 -7.60 -0.12 9.90
C ALA A 376 -6.48 0.92 10.14
N ASP A 377 -6.84 2.16 10.45
CA ASP A 377 -5.89 3.23 10.78
C ASP A 377 -5.02 2.85 11.98
N ARG A 378 -5.63 2.39 13.07
CA ARG A 378 -4.87 1.95 14.26
C ARG A 378 -3.93 0.78 13.96
N SER A 379 -4.35 -0.13 13.09
CA SER A 379 -3.51 -1.27 12.68
C SER A 379 -2.32 -0.79 11.85
N ALA A 380 -2.53 0.12 10.91
CA ALA A 380 -1.48 0.73 10.11
C ALA A 380 -0.50 1.56 10.96
N GLU A 381 -0.99 2.37 11.92
CA GLU A 381 -0.16 3.14 12.84
C GLU A 381 0.70 2.25 13.76
N THR A 382 0.13 1.16 14.26
CA THR A 382 0.85 0.18 15.09
C THR A 382 1.97 -0.47 14.28
N GLN A 383 1.67 -0.89 13.06
CA GLN A 383 2.65 -1.50 12.15
C GLN A 383 3.72 -0.50 11.71
N GLN A 384 3.35 0.77 11.46
CA GLN A 384 4.29 1.85 11.17
C GLN A 384 5.29 2.05 12.33
N SER A 385 4.80 2.03 13.56
CA SER A 385 5.65 2.15 14.75
C SER A 385 6.64 0.99 14.88
N LEU A 386 6.18 -0.24 14.58
CA LEU A 386 7.03 -1.44 14.57
C LEU A 386 8.10 -1.35 13.47
N SER A 387 7.70 -1.02 12.24
CA SER A 387 8.60 -0.84 11.10
C SER A 387 9.66 0.23 11.38
N SER A 388 9.26 1.37 11.95
CA SER A 388 10.17 2.46 12.35
C SER A 388 11.16 2.03 13.44
N SER A 389 10.73 1.21 14.39
CA SER A 389 11.62 0.65 15.42
C SER A 389 12.69 -0.27 14.82
N ILE A 390 12.33 -1.09 13.83
CA ILE A 390 13.28 -1.98 13.13
C ILE A 390 14.26 -1.14 12.30
N THR A 391 13.78 -0.15 11.56
CA THR A 391 14.63 0.77 10.80
C THR A 391 15.65 1.45 11.73
N SER A 392 15.22 1.93 12.90
CA SER A 392 16.13 2.52 13.89
C SER A 392 17.18 1.53 14.40
N GLN A 393 16.84 0.23 14.54
CA GLN A 393 17.81 -0.80 14.91
C GLN A 393 18.82 -1.07 13.78
N ILE A 394 18.38 -1.07 12.53
CA ILE A 394 19.25 -1.20 11.35
C ILE A 394 20.20 -0.01 11.28
N ASP A 395 19.70 1.21 11.45
CA ASP A 395 20.51 2.44 11.43
C ASP A 395 21.56 2.46 12.57
N ALA A 396 21.19 1.96 13.75
CA ALA A 396 22.12 1.87 14.87
C ALA A 396 23.25 0.86 14.63
N GLU A 397 23.01 -0.22 13.87
CA GLU A 397 24.01 -1.27 13.60
C GLU A 397 24.81 -1.01 12.33
N SER A 398 24.16 -0.55 11.26
CA SER A 398 24.75 -0.43 9.92
C SER A 398 24.71 0.97 9.31
N GLY A 399 24.13 1.94 10.02
CA GLY A 399 24.06 3.33 9.59
C GLY A 399 25.43 4.02 9.60
N VAL A 400 25.56 5.05 8.77
CA VAL A 400 26.77 5.89 8.72
C VAL A 400 26.65 7.05 9.69
N SER A 401 27.59 7.14 10.66
CA SER A 401 27.76 8.33 11.49
C SER A 401 28.84 9.24 10.86
N ILE A 402 28.43 10.42 10.41
CA ILE A 402 29.36 11.38 9.81
C ILE A 402 30.50 11.73 10.77
N ASP A 403 30.20 11.89 12.07
CA ASP A 403 31.21 12.24 13.07
C ASP A 403 32.25 11.13 13.26
N GLU A 404 31.82 9.87 13.27
CA GLU A 404 32.72 8.72 13.34
C GLU A 404 33.59 8.62 12.07
N GLU A 405 32.97 8.76 10.89
CA GLU A 405 33.70 8.68 9.62
C GLU A 405 34.69 9.83 9.44
N MET A 406 34.35 11.05 9.89
CA MET A 406 35.27 12.18 9.90
C MET A 406 36.44 11.95 10.85
N ALA A 407 36.22 11.38 12.03
CA ALA A 407 37.27 11.01 12.96
C ALA A 407 38.18 9.92 12.36
N ASN A 408 37.61 8.90 11.74
CA ASN A 408 38.33 7.85 11.04
C ASN A 408 39.17 8.41 9.87
N LEU A 409 38.58 9.29 9.06
CA LEU A 409 39.24 9.93 7.94
C LEU A 409 40.45 10.72 8.38
N LEU A 410 40.35 11.52 9.46
CA LEU A 410 41.48 12.25 10.05
C LEU A 410 42.56 11.31 10.58
N ALA A 411 42.17 10.20 11.23
CA ALA A 411 43.13 9.19 11.72
C ALA A 411 43.87 8.54 10.55
N TYR A 412 43.17 8.14 9.48
CA TYR A 412 43.79 7.56 8.29
C TYR A 412 44.68 8.54 7.54
N GLN A 413 44.31 9.81 7.43
CA GLN A 413 45.15 10.87 6.84
C GLN A 413 46.46 11.03 7.63
N ARG A 414 46.38 11.08 8.97
CA ARG A 414 47.59 11.18 9.83
C ARG A 414 48.47 9.95 9.70
N ALA A 415 47.91 8.76 9.62
CA ALA A 415 48.65 7.52 9.41
C ALA A 415 49.31 7.49 8.02
N TYR A 416 48.62 7.96 6.99
CA TYR A 416 49.15 8.11 5.64
C TYR A 416 50.34 9.06 5.61
N GLU A 417 50.24 10.26 6.22
CA GLU A 417 51.34 11.23 6.35
C GLU A 417 52.54 10.66 7.11
N ALA A 418 52.29 9.91 8.18
CA ALA A 418 53.34 9.25 8.96
C ALA A 418 54.11 8.21 8.13
N ALA A 419 53.40 7.37 7.38
CA ALA A 419 53.97 6.37 6.47
C ALA A 419 54.79 7.05 5.34
N ALA A 420 54.30 8.15 4.78
CA ALA A 420 55.03 8.94 3.78
C ALA A 420 56.33 9.50 4.33
N ARG A 421 56.34 10.02 5.57
CA ARG A 421 57.57 10.51 6.24
C ARG A 421 58.56 9.38 6.50
N VAL A 422 58.11 8.18 6.84
CA VAL A 422 59.02 7.03 6.98
C VAL A 422 59.68 6.69 5.64
N LEU A 423 58.93 6.74 4.54
CA LEU A 423 59.46 6.49 3.19
C LEU A 423 60.55 7.52 2.82
N THR A 424 60.27 8.82 3.04
CA THR A 424 61.24 9.89 2.76
C THR A 424 62.49 9.78 3.65
N ALA A 425 62.36 9.38 4.92
CA ALA A 425 63.50 9.15 5.81
C ALA A 425 64.37 7.98 5.33
N ILE A 426 63.75 6.88 4.85
CA ILE A 426 64.48 5.74 4.29
C ILE A 426 65.21 6.14 2.99
N ASP A 427 64.55 6.93 2.12
CA ASP A 427 65.14 7.43 0.89
C ASP A 427 66.36 8.32 1.16
N ALA A 428 66.33 9.20 2.16
CA ALA A 428 67.44 10.01 2.60
C ALA A 428 68.63 9.17 3.16
N VAL A 429 68.30 8.07 3.86
CA VAL A 429 69.29 7.10 4.34
C VAL A 429 69.97 6.38 3.15
N LEU A 430 69.17 5.94 2.17
CA LEU A 430 69.69 5.30 0.96
C LEU A 430 70.54 6.25 0.12
N GLU A 431 70.11 7.50 -0.06
CA GLU A 431 70.94 8.55 -0.73
C GLU A 431 72.26 8.71 -0.05
N THR A 432 72.31 8.78 1.29
CA THR A 432 73.52 8.89 2.08
C THR A 432 74.42 7.66 1.91
N LEU A 433 73.83 6.46 1.91
CA LEU A 433 74.56 5.20 1.69
C LEU A 433 75.19 5.11 0.28
N ILE A 434 74.41 5.46 -0.74
CA ILE A 434 74.85 5.35 -2.16
C ILE A 434 75.85 6.44 -2.52
N ASN A 435 75.60 7.69 -2.13
CA ASN A 435 76.36 8.85 -2.59
C ASN A 435 77.50 9.25 -1.65
N ARG A 436 77.48 8.86 -0.36
CA ARG A 436 78.40 9.29 0.64
C ARG A 436 79.29 8.21 1.29
N THR A 437 78.93 6.93 1.22
CA THR A 437 79.71 5.79 1.77
C THR A 437 80.67 5.17 0.75
N GLY A 438 81.05 5.85 -0.30
CA GLY A 438 82.08 5.43 -1.24
C GLY A 438 83.22 6.45 -1.42
N VAL A 439 83.15 7.56 -0.69
CA VAL A 439 84.13 8.65 -0.82
C VAL A 439 85.05 8.73 0.44
N VAL A 440 85.76 7.63 0.73
CA VAL A 440 86.86 7.63 1.66
C VAL A 440 88.14 7.39 0.84
N GLY A 441 88.73 8.48 0.42
CA GLY A 441 90.06 8.44 -0.24
C GLY A 441 90.27 9.52 -1.30
N ARG A 442 90.22 10.77 -0.92
CA ARG A 442 90.95 11.86 -1.56
C ARG A 442 91.48 12.79 -0.50
#